data_1b553a142633e76cf62662df37716e09
#
_entry.id   1b553a142633e76cf62662df37716e09
#
_cell.length_a   1.000
_cell.length_b   1.000
_cell.length_c   1.000
_cell.angle_alpha   90.00
_cell.angle_beta   90.00
_cell.angle_gamma   90.00
#
_symmetry.space_group_name_H-M   'P 1'
#
loop_
_entity.id
_entity.type
_entity.pdbx_description
1 polymer ?
#
loop_
_entity_poly.entity_id
_entity_poly.type
_entity_poly.pdbx_seq_one_letter_code
_entity_poly.pdbx_strand_id
1 'polypeptide(L)'
;YILLVAAVILLCLSLNKMSNKLGIPMLLAYILLGMMFGTDGILKIPFDNFTIAEQICTVSLIFIMFYGGFGTNWKQAKPVAGKAVLLSTVGVILTAVTTGAFCHFILRMDFWESMLIGSVISSTDAASVFSILRSKRLNLKNNTASMLEVESGSNDPCSYMLTVIILTIMSGELSGSSLVVMIFSQIIFGILVGVVVALAAAFILKKVNFATDGFDTIFVFSMALVSYAGASMINGNGYLAAYIAGIILGNTPLHHKKSLVHFFDGITGLMQMLIFFLLGLLAYPSQLPKILPIALAIAVFLTFVARPVSVFAILMPFRCPVKQQLLVSWAGLRGAASIVFAIMATVSPAYTKNDLFHIVIFIVLFSISIQGTLLGLVAKKLDMIDENGNVMKTFSDYSDEMPVEFVKISIKAGHPWENRRIKDLTSLPDLLLVLILRGEERIIPNGNTVVLAGDKIVLSALSPEENLGICLTEIPIEKDSKWIGKPLSRIKLGEEKLVLVLKRNEKVVIPNGNTVIRENDVLVISQL
;
A
#
# COMPACT_ATOMS: atom_id res chain seq x y z
N TYR A 1 -26.56 -5.60 11.71
CA TYR A 1 -25.10 -5.76 11.57
C TYR A 1 -24.59 -5.17 10.25
N ILE A 2 -25.13 -5.52 9.06
CA ILE A 2 -24.68 -5.02 7.75
C ILE A 2 -24.72 -3.49 7.67
N LEU A 3 -25.82 -2.85 8.10
CA LEU A 3 -25.95 -1.39 8.15
C LEU A 3 -24.90 -0.75 9.06
N LEU A 4 -24.58 -1.39 10.19
CA LEU A 4 -23.56 -0.93 11.13
C LEU A 4 -22.17 -0.95 10.47
N VAL A 5 -21.81 -2.05 9.80
CA VAL A 5 -20.53 -2.16 9.07
C VAL A 5 -20.44 -1.08 7.98
N ALA A 6 -21.52 -0.91 7.20
CA ALA A 6 -21.56 0.14 6.17
C ALA A 6 -21.42 1.54 6.78
N ALA A 7 -22.10 1.84 7.89
CA ALA A 7 -21.98 3.12 8.58
C ALA A 7 -20.56 3.37 9.10
N VAL A 8 -19.92 2.34 9.67
CA VAL A 8 -18.53 2.44 10.15
C VAL A 8 -17.58 2.77 9.01
N ILE A 9 -17.68 2.07 7.88
CA ILE A 9 -16.82 2.34 6.71
C ILE A 9 -17.02 3.78 6.22
N LEU A 10 -18.28 4.25 6.09
CA LEU A 10 -18.58 5.62 5.67
C LEU A 10 -18.05 6.66 6.65
N LEU A 11 -18.14 6.41 7.96
CA LEU A 11 -17.58 7.27 8.99
C LEU A 11 -16.04 7.31 8.91
N CYS A 12 -15.37 6.17 8.74
CA CYS A 12 -13.92 6.09 8.55
C CYS A 12 -13.47 6.90 7.31
N LEU A 13 -14.17 6.77 6.18
CA LEU A 13 -13.88 7.55 4.97
C LEU A 13 -14.07 9.06 5.18
N SER A 14 -15.13 9.44 5.90
CA SER A 14 -15.39 10.85 6.23
C SER A 14 -14.32 11.42 7.17
N LEU A 15 -13.90 10.64 8.16
CA LEU A 15 -12.82 10.99 9.09
C LEU A 15 -11.47 11.13 8.37
N ASN A 16 -11.19 10.32 7.36
CA ASN A 16 -9.97 10.45 6.55
C ASN A 16 -9.85 11.84 5.91
N LYS A 17 -10.94 12.35 5.31
CA LYS A 17 -10.98 13.70 4.74
C LYS A 17 -10.76 14.79 5.79
N MET A 18 -11.30 14.60 6.99
CA MET A 18 -11.18 15.55 8.10
C MET A 18 -9.78 15.48 8.76
N SER A 19 -9.24 14.29 8.93
CA SER A 19 -7.90 14.02 9.46
C SER A 19 -6.81 14.73 8.65
N ASN A 20 -6.89 14.66 7.32
CA ASN A 20 -5.96 15.36 6.42
C ASN A 20 -6.01 16.88 6.59
N LYS A 21 -7.17 17.46 6.92
CA LYS A 21 -7.30 18.91 7.20
C LYS A 21 -6.73 19.29 8.56
N LEU A 22 -6.89 18.43 9.57
CA LEU A 22 -6.46 18.69 10.94
C LEU A 22 -4.99 18.33 11.19
N GLY A 23 -4.34 17.60 10.25
CA GLY A 23 -2.97 17.12 10.41
C GLY A 23 -2.81 16.01 11.47
N ILE A 24 -3.90 15.35 11.86
CA ILE A 24 -3.91 14.22 12.79
C ILE A 24 -3.72 12.94 11.97
N PRO A 25 -2.89 11.96 12.41
CA PRO A 25 -2.80 10.68 11.71
C PRO A 25 -4.17 9.97 11.64
N MET A 26 -4.58 9.57 10.40
CA MET A 26 -5.91 8.97 10.18
C MET A 26 -6.13 7.68 10.98
N LEU A 27 -5.08 6.92 11.23
CA LEU A 27 -5.15 5.67 12.00
C LEU A 27 -5.61 5.90 13.45
N LEU A 28 -5.19 7.03 14.04
CA LEU A 28 -5.66 7.44 15.36
C LEU A 28 -7.18 7.68 15.37
N ALA A 29 -7.71 8.30 14.31
CA ALA A 29 -9.14 8.54 14.20
C ALA A 29 -9.94 7.23 14.12
N TYR A 30 -9.41 6.20 13.45
CA TYR A 30 -10.05 4.88 13.40
C TYR A 30 -10.08 4.19 14.76
N ILE A 31 -8.98 4.26 15.53
CA ILE A 31 -8.92 3.71 16.89
C ILE A 31 -9.95 4.41 17.78
N LEU A 32 -9.96 5.75 17.78
CA LEU A 32 -10.90 6.53 18.59
C LEU A 32 -12.36 6.24 18.21
N LEU A 33 -12.64 6.11 16.90
CA LEU A 33 -13.97 5.71 16.45
C LEU A 33 -14.32 4.31 16.97
N GLY A 34 -13.41 3.35 16.87
CA GLY A 34 -13.61 1.99 17.44
C GLY A 34 -13.90 2.03 18.94
N MET A 35 -13.16 2.82 19.72
CA MET A 35 -13.39 3.00 21.15
C MET A 35 -14.78 3.59 21.45
N MET A 36 -15.29 4.50 20.63
CA MET A 36 -16.64 5.05 20.79
C MET A 36 -17.73 4.00 20.54
N PHE A 37 -17.46 3.05 19.65
CA PHE A 37 -18.40 1.94 19.35
C PHE A 37 -18.28 0.78 20.33
N GLY A 38 -17.13 0.58 20.97
CA GLY A 38 -16.82 -0.56 21.83
C GLY A 38 -17.70 -0.67 23.08
N THR A 39 -17.55 -1.79 23.77
CA THR A 39 -18.32 -2.16 24.98
C THR A 39 -18.26 -1.08 26.06
N ASP A 40 -17.10 -0.45 26.22
CA ASP A 40 -16.85 0.61 27.21
C ASP A 40 -17.02 2.03 26.59
N GLY A 41 -17.45 2.11 25.35
CA GLY A 41 -17.66 3.35 24.62
C GLY A 41 -19.06 3.94 24.76
N ILE A 42 -19.37 4.94 23.92
CA ILE A 42 -20.65 5.66 23.92
C ILE A 42 -21.80 4.75 23.41
N LEU A 43 -21.53 3.97 22.35
CA LEU A 43 -22.54 3.13 21.70
C LEU A 43 -22.70 1.76 22.35
N LYS A 44 -21.77 1.37 23.23
CA LYS A 44 -21.81 0.14 24.04
C LYS A 44 -22.12 -1.12 23.24
N ILE A 45 -21.52 -1.28 22.05
CA ILE A 45 -21.69 -2.48 21.24
C ILE A 45 -20.87 -3.61 21.90
N PRO A 46 -21.49 -4.70 22.33
CA PRO A 46 -20.79 -5.82 22.96
C PRO A 46 -20.01 -6.60 21.90
N PHE A 47 -18.72 -6.36 21.82
CA PHE A 47 -17.81 -7.12 20.98
C PHE A 47 -16.51 -7.39 21.76
N ASP A 48 -16.35 -8.64 22.17
CA ASP A 48 -15.21 -9.14 22.96
C ASP A 48 -14.60 -10.43 22.38
N ASN A 49 -14.96 -10.74 21.12
CA ASN A 49 -14.51 -11.94 20.45
C ASN A 49 -13.13 -11.74 19.79
N PHE A 50 -12.07 -11.97 20.58
CA PHE A 50 -10.69 -11.89 20.11
C PHE A 50 -10.37 -12.90 19.00
N THR A 51 -11.01 -14.07 18.97
CA THR A 51 -10.79 -15.10 17.93
C THR A 51 -11.26 -14.62 16.56
N ILE A 52 -12.45 -14.03 16.47
CA ILE A 52 -12.94 -13.44 15.21
C ILE A 52 -12.06 -12.24 14.82
N ALA A 53 -11.68 -11.41 15.78
CA ALA A 53 -10.79 -10.28 15.53
C ALA A 53 -9.42 -10.74 15.00
N GLU A 54 -8.84 -11.80 15.58
CA GLU A 54 -7.60 -12.40 15.09
C GLU A 54 -7.69 -12.85 13.64
N GLN A 55 -8.75 -13.57 13.27
CA GLN A 55 -8.95 -14.03 11.89
C GLN A 55 -9.05 -12.88 10.90
N ILE A 56 -9.85 -11.85 11.22
CA ILE A 56 -9.97 -10.64 10.38
C ILE A 56 -8.64 -9.92 10.28
N CYS A 57 -7.94 -9.73 11.39
CA CYS A 57 -6.66 -9.05 11.44
C CYS A 57 -5.57 -9.83 10.70
N THR A 58 -5.56 -11.17 10.79
CA THR A 58 -4.63 -12.03 10.05
C THR A 58 -4.81 -11.86 8.55
N VAL A 59 -6.03 -11.96 8.03
CA VAL A 59 -6.32 -11.75 6.61
C VAL A 59 -5.93 -10.33 6.18
N SER A 60 -6.24 -9.35 7.00
CA SER A 60 -5.89 -7.95 6.74
C SER A 60 -4.37 -7.76 6.65
N LEU A 61 -3.61 -8.34 7.57
CA LEU A 61 -2.15 -8.23 7.57
C LEU A 61 -1.50 -8.95 6.38
N ILE A 62 -2.09 -10.06 5.89
CA ILE A 62 -1.61 -10.73 4.67
C ILE A 62 -1.58 -9.76 3.48
N PHE A 63 -2.68 -9.01 3.26
CA PHE A 63 -2.76 -8.06 2.15
C PHE A 63 -1.85 -6.85 2.35
N ILE A 64 -1.73 -6.35 3.57
CA ILE A 64 -0.80 -5.27 3.91
C ILE A 64 0.65 -5.71 3.61
N MET A 65 1.04 -6.91 4.02
CA MET A 65 2.37 -7.47 3.76
C MET A 65 2.62 -7.69 2.27
N PHE A 66 1.68 -8.31 1.58
CA PHE A 66 1.77 -8.55 0.14
C PHE A 66 1.93 -7.24 -0.63
N TYR A 67 1.09 -6.25 -0.33
CA TYR A 67 1.14 -4.95 -1.01
C TYR A 67 2.39 -4.14 -0.66
N GLY A 68 2.84 -4.19 0.59
CA GLY A 68 4.13 -3.62 1.01
C GLY A 68 5.30 -4.19 0.20
N GLY A 69 5.31 -5.50 -0.02
CA GLY A 69 6.26 -6.15 -0.92
C GLY A 69 6.08 -5.76 -2.39
N PHE A 70 4.84 -5.75 -2.88
CA PHE A 70 4.49 -5.41 -4.27
C PHE A 70 4.89 -3.98 -4.63
N GLY A 71 4.77 -3.05 -3.68
CA GLY A 71 5.21 -1.67 -3.83
C GLY A 71 6.73 -1.49 -3.83
N THR A 72 7.50 -2.44 -3.32
CA THR A 72 8.96 -2.31 -3.19
C THR A 72 9.68 -2.40 -4.54
N ASN A 73 10.25 -1.29 -5.01
CA ASN A 73 11.07 -1.25 -6.23
C ASN A 73 12.49 -1.72 -5.94
N TRP A 74 12.84 -2.93 -6.38
CA TRP A 74 14.14 -3.54 -6.10
C TRP A 74 15.33 -2.72 -6.60
N LYS A 75 15.23 -2.00 -7.71
CA LYS A 75 16.33 -1.16 -8.22
C LYS A 75 16.69 -0.03 -7.25
N GLN A 76 15.68 0.58 -6.61
CA GLN A 76 15.87 1.66 -5.64
C GLN A 76 16.19 1.12 -4.24
N ALA A 77 15.63 -0.04 -3.88
CA ALA A 77 15.87 -0.71 -2.61
C ALA A 77 17.30 -1.30 -2.50
N LYS A 78 17.86 -1.79 -3.61
CA LYS A 78 19.15 -2.47 -3.66
C LYS A 78 20.30 -1.75 -2.93
N PRO A 79 20.50 -0.40 -3.06
CA PRO A 79 21.59 0.29 -2.36
C PRO A 79 21.47 0.30 -0.84
N VAL A 80 20.25 0.17 -0.31
CA VAL A 80 19.93 0.21 1.12
C VAL A 80 19.52 -1.16 1.69
N ALA A 81 19.30 -2.16 0.83
CA ALA A 81 18.75 -3.45 1.19
C ALA A 81 19.53 -4.15 2.33
N GLY A 82 20.86 -4.18 2.26
CA GLY A 82 21.68 -4.82 3.30
C GLY A 82 21.47 -4.18 4.69
N LYS A 83 21.41 -2.84 4.75
CA LYS A 83 21.16 -2.10 5.99
C LYS A 83 19.74 -2.33 6.50
N ALA A 84 18.75 -2.28 5.59
CA ALA A 84 17.35 -2.46 5.91
C ALA A 84 17.06 -3.90 6.38
N VAL A 85 17.62 -4.92 5.74
CA VAL A 85 17.49 -6.32 6.17
C VAL A 85 18.11 -6.56 7.54
N LEU A 86 19.28 -5.97 7.84
CA LEU A 86 19.85 -6.06 9.17
C LEU A 86 19.01 -5.36 10.23
N LEU A 87 18.43 -4.19 9.90
CA LEU A 87 17.49 -3.50 10.81
C LEU A 87 16.22 -4.32 11.04
N SER A 88 15.69 -4.96 10.02
CA SER A 88 14.46 -5.76 10.08
C SER A 88 14.65 -7.15 10.71
N THR A 89 15.86 -7.62 10.88
CA THR A 89 16.18 -8.91 11.51
C THR A 89 16.90 -8.73 12.83
N VAL A 90 18.19 -8.43 12.80
CA VAL A 90 19.00 -8.21 14.01
C VAL A 90 18.46 -7.01 14.82
N GLY A 91 18.02 -5.94 14.17
CA GLY A 91 17.44 -4.77 14.83
C GLY A 91 16.14 -5.07 15.57
N VAL A 92 15.29 -5.92 14.99
CA VAL A 92 14.06 -6.41 15.64
C VAL A 92 14.40 -7.24 16.87
N ILE A 93 15.33 -8.19 16.75
CA ILE A 93 15.79 -9.03 17.86
C ILE A 93 16.38 -8.16 18.99
N LEU A 94 17.28 -7.23 18.66
CA LEU A 94 17.86 -6.31 19.64
C LEU A 94 16.80 -5.45 20.33
N THR A 95 15.83 -4.93 19.58
CA THR A 95 14.72 -4.14 20.12
C THR A 95 13.84 -4.99 21.04
N ALA A 96 13.50 -6.23 20.63
CA ALA A 96 12.70 -7.15 21.42
C ALA A 96 13.42 -7.51 22.75
N VAL A 97 14.69 -7.91 22.66
CA VAL A 97 15.48 -8.32 23.84
C VAL A 97 15.71 -7.13 24.79
N THR A 98 16.09 -5.96 24.29
CA THR A 98 16.33 -4.78 25.13
C THR A 98 15.05 -4.30 25.81
N THR A 99 13.92 -4.32 25.11
CA THR A 99 12.62 -3.96 25.67
C THR A 99 12.15 -5.01 26.67
N GLY A 100 12.29 -6.30 26.35
CA GLY A 100 11.97 -7.40 27.26
C GLY A 100 12.83 -7.37 28.52
N ALA A 101 14.12 -7.10 28.40
CA ALA A 101 15.01 -6.93 29.54
C ALA A 101 14.57 -5.76 30.45
N PHE A 102 14.17 -4.63 29.86
CA PHE A 102 13.62 -3.51 30.62
C PHE A 102 12.35 -3.91 31.39
N CYS A 103 11.41 -4.58 30.73
CA CYS A 103 10.18 -5.07 31.37
C CYS A 103 10.50 -6.03 32.52
N HIS A 104 11.46 -6.95 32.34
CA HIS A 104 11.82 -7.92 33.36
C HIS A 104 12.57 -7.29 34.55
N PHE A 105 13.67 -6.57 34.29
CA PHE A 105 14.57 -6.08 35.35
C PHE A 105 14.04 -4.81 36.02
N ILE A 106 13.42 -3.91 35.28
CA ILE A 106 12.98 -2.61 35.82
C ILE A 106 11.51 -2.66 36.26
N LEU A 107 10.62 -3.20 35.41
CA LEU A 107 9.19 -3.30 35.73
C LEU A 107 8.85 -4.58 36.51
N ARG A 108 9.83 -5.49 36.72
CA ARG A 108 9.72 -6.73 37.50
C ARG A 108 8.60 -7.65 37.02
N MET A 109 8.36 -7.68 35.68
CA MET A 109 7.44 -8.59 35.04
C MET A 109 8.07 -9.98 34.87
N ASP A 110 7.25 -11.01 34.62
CA ASP A 110 7.75 -12.34 34.30
C ASP A 110 8.67 -12.31 33.07
N PHE A 111 9.69 -13.17 33.03
CA PHE A 111 10.70 -13.15 31.98
C PHE A 111 10.11 -13.40 30.60
N TRP A 112 9.31 -14.48 30.45
CA TRP A 112 8.75 -14.82 29.13
C TRP A 112 7.68 -13.84 28.69
N GLU A 113 6.85 -13.34 29.61
CA GLU A 113 5.88 -12.30 29.33
C GLU A 113 6.57 -10.99 28.90
N SER A 114 7.70 -10.63 29.54
CA SER A 114 8.51 -9.47 29.14
C SER A 114 9.09 -9.63 27.74
N MET A 115 9.60 -10.81 27.40
CA MET A 115 10.11 -11.11 26.05
C MET A 115 8.97 -11.11 25.01
N LEU A 116 7.77 -11.56 25.38
CA LEU A 116 6.59 -11.52 24.53
C LEU A 116 6.18 -10.07 24.20
N ILE A 117 6.10 -9.20 25.22
CA ILE A 117 5.85 -7.77 25.01
C ILE A 117 6.89 -7.18 24.05
N GLY A 118 8.18 -7.43 24.33
CA GLY A 118 9.28 -6.96 23.49
C GLY A 118 9.13 -7.42 22.04
N SER A 119 8.77 -8.67 21.81
CA SER A 119 8.61 -9.26 20.46
C SER A 119 7.44 -8.64 19.69
N VAL A 120 6.26 -8.54 20.34
CA VAL A 120 5.04 -7.99 19.75
C VAL A 120 5.24 -6.54 19.31
N ILE A 121 5.95 -5.73 20.11
CA ILE A 121 6.15 -4.31 19.80
C ILE A 121 7.45 -4.01 19.07
N SER A 122 8.21 -5.01 18.64
CA SER A 122 9.51 -4.81 17.96
C SER A 122 9.37 -4.41 16.49
N SER A 123 8.26 -4.76 15.81
CA SER A 123 8.00 -4.35 14.44
C SER A 123 7.70 -2.85 14.31
N THR A 124 7.99 -2.25 13.15
CA THR A 124 7.75 -0.83 12.86
C THR A 124 6.83 -0.68 11.65
N ASP A 125 6.07 0.41 11.59
CA ASP A 125 5.07 0.69 10.56
C ASP A 125 5.49 1.84 9.66
N ALA A 126 6.05 1.54 8.49
CA ALA A 126 6.39 2.55 7.49
C ALA A 126 5.16 3.14 6.81
N ALA A 127 4.05 2.42 6.71
CA ALA A 127 2.85 2.96 6.07
C ALA A 127 2.37 4.23 6.79
N SER A 128 2.38 4.22 8.13
CA SER A 128 2.12 5.41 8.95
C SER A 128 3.15 6.52 8.71
N VAL A 129 4.44 6.18 8.65
CA VAL A 129 5.52 7.14 8.37
C VAL A 129 5.31 7.81 7.02
N PHE A 130 5.07 7.02 5.97
CA PHE A 130 4.87 7.56 4.62
C PHE A 130 3.59 8.37 4.48
N SER A 131 2.50 7.93 5.09
CA SER A 131 1.26 8.71 5.13
C SER A 131 1.50 10.12 5.69
N ILE A 132 2.27 10.23 6.78
CA ILE A 132 2.61 11.51 7.40
C ILE A 132 3.56 12.34 6.51
N LEU A 133 4.59 11.72 5.93
CA LEU A 133 5.54 12.42 5.05
C LEU A 133 4.85 12.95 3.79
N ARG A 134 3.96 12.17 3.17
CA ARG A 134 3.17 12.57 2.01
C ARG A 134 2.21 13.73 2.34
N SER A 135 1.45 13.62 3.43
CA SER A 135 0.51 14.68 3.82
C SER A 135 1.21 16.03 4.02
N LYS A 136 2.48 16.00 4.45
CA LYS A 136 3.32 17.19 4.64
C LYS A 136 4.24 17.51 3.45
N ARG A 137 4.17 16.75 2.35
CA ARG A 137 5.01 16.88 1.15
C ARG A 137 6.53 16.91 1.45
N LEU A 138 6.99 16.02 2.35
CA LEU A 138 8.38 15.95 2.77
C LEU A 138 9.12 14.81 2.08
N ASN A 139 10.32 15.07 1.56
CA ASN A 139 11.25 14.07 1.07
C ASN A 139 12.44 13.94 2.02
N LEU A 140 13.06 12.74 2.11
CA LEU A 140 14.14 12.47 3.05
C LEU A 140 15.49 12.26 2.33
N LYS A 141 16.55 12.90 2.84
CA LYS A 141 17.94 12.76 2.35
C LYS A 141 18.47 11.33 2.54
N ASN A 142 19.52 10.99 1.78
CA ASN A 142 20.32 9.76 1.92
C ASN A 142 19.53 8.44 1.73
N ASN A 143 18.54 8.42 0.86
CA ASN A 143 17.67 7.25 0.63
C ASN A 143 17.05 6.70 1.93
N THR A 144 16.88 7.55 2.94
CA THR A 144 16.32 7.16 4.24
C THR A 144 14.91 6.61 4.11
N ALA A 145 14.15 7.16 3.22
CA ALA A 145 12.81 6.69 2.93
C ALA A 145 12.79 5.25 2.42
N SER A 146 13.55 4.96 1.36
CA SER A 146 13.65 3.59 0.83
C SER A 146 14.16 2.60 1.87
N MET A 147 15.05 3.05 2.76
CA MET A 147 15.54 2.21 3.85
C MET A 147 14.43 1.89 4.87
N LEU A 148 13.64 2.89 5.27
CA LEU A 148 12.51 2.70 6.18
C LEU A 148 11.42 1.81 5.58
N GLU A 149 11.17 1.93 4.27
CA GLU A 149 10.18 1.12 3.56
C GLU A 149 10.56 -0.35 3.54
N VAL A 150 11.80 -0.66 3.13
CA VAL A 150 12.30 -2.04 3.10
C VAL A 150 12.43 -2.61 4.51
N GLU A 151 12.88 -1.81 5.49
CA GLU A 151 12.95 -2.23 6.89
C GLU A 151 11.58 -2.65 7.39
N SER A 152 10.59 -1.77 7.27
CA SER A 152 9.27 -2.01 7.82
C SER A 152 8.53 -3.15 7.12
N GLY A 153 8.62 -3.26 5.79
CA GLY A 153 7.99 -4.38 5.08
C GLY A 153 8.57 -5.75 5.45
N SER A 154 9.84 -5.81 5.91
CA SER A 154 10.52 -7.06 6.25
C SER A 154 10.64 -7.34 7.75
N ASN A 155 10.34 -6.38 8.64
CA ASN A 155 10.46 -6.58 10.07
C ASN A 155 9.25 -7.29 10.70
N ASP A 156 8.05 -7.16 10.13
CA ASP A 156 6.84 -7.80 10.63
C ASP A 156 6.94 -9.32 10.63
N PRO A 157 7.42 -10.00 9.55
CA PRO A 157 7.67 -11.43 9.58
C PRO A 157 8.66 -11.87 10.67
N CYS A 158 9.65 -11.03 10.98
CA CYS A 158 10.63 -11.34 12.04
C CYS A 158 10.00 -11.20 13.43
N SER A 159 9.24 -10.14 13.68
CA SER A 159 8.50 -9.92 14.92
C SER A 159 7.44 -11.02 15.13
N TYR A 160 6.71 -11.42 14.07
CA TYR A 160 5.79 -12.57 14.11
C TYR A 160 6.52 -13.85 14.54
N MET A 161 7.65 -14.16 13.91
CA MET A 161 8.43 -15.34 14.23
C MET A 161 8.87 -15.35 15.70
N LEU A 162 9.39 -14.23 16.21
CA LEU A 162 9.76 -14.09 17.62
C LEU A 162 8.56 -14.29 18.55
N THR A 163 7.43 -13.70 18.22
CA THR A 163 6.19 -13.84 19.00
C THR A 163 5.73 -15.28 19.06
N VAL A 164 5.69 -15.98 17.92
CA VAL A 164 5.32 -17.41 17.86
C VAL A 164 6.29 -18.27 18.66
N ILE A 165 7.61 -18.05 18.54
CA ILE A 165 8.64 -18.77 19.30
C ILE A 165 8.39 -18.63 20.81
N ILE A 166 8.17 -17.42 21.31
CA ILE A 166 7.97 -17.17 22.72
C ILE A 166 6.66 -17.78 23.21
N LEU A 167 5.56 -17.65 22.46
CA LEU A 167 4.28 -18.28 22.79
C LEU A 167 4.42 -19.80 22.88
N THR A 168 5.15 -20.42 21.95
CA THR A 168 5.41 -21.87 21.95
C THR A 168 6.26 -22.31 23.15
N ILE A 169 7.24 -21.50 23.56
CA ILE A 169 8.01 -21.78 24.78
C ILE A 169 7.11 -21.67 26.04
N MET A 170 6.26 -20.63 26.10
CA MET A 170 5.34 -20.42 27.21
C MET A 170 4.28 -21.52 27.33
N SER A 171 3.85 -22.12 26.20
CA SER A 171 2.93 -23.28 26.17
C SER A 171 3.58 -24.59 26.66
N GLY A 172 4.91 -24.64 26.76
CA GLY A 172 5.63 -25.83 27.19
C GLY A 172 5.69 -26.97 26.15
N GLU A 173 5.38 -26.68 24.90
CA GLU A 173 5.22 -27.68 23.85
C GLU A 173 6.54 -28.16 23.21
N LEU A 174 7.67 -27.47 23.43
CA LEU A 174 8.89 -27.73 22.67
C LEU A 174 10.15 -27.94 23.52
N SER A 175 10.99 -28.89 23.09
CA SER A 175 12.39 -29.03 23.49
C SER A 175 13.32 -28.10 22.70
N GLY A 176 14.50 -27.79 23.22
CA GLY A 176 15.42 -26.83 22.59
C GLY A 176 15.84 -27.16 21.15
N SER A 177 15.98 -28.46 20.78
CA SER A 177 16.28 -28.89 19.39
C SER A 177 15.12 -28.58 18.42
N SER A 178 13.87 -28.69 18.87
CA SER A 178 12.69 -28.41 18.07
C SER A 178 12.55 -26.91 17.79
N LEU A 179 13.01 -26.03 18.70
CA LEU A 179 13.01 -24.58 18.49
C LEU A 179 13.91 -24.15 17.33
N VAL A 180 15.12 -24.73 17.26
CA VAL A 180 16.05 -24.44 16.16
C VAL A 180 15.45 -24.87 14.82
N VAL A 181 14.86 -26.06 14.75
CA VAL A 181 14.17 -26.55 13.55
C VAL A 181 13.03 -25.61 13.17
N MET A 182 12.22 -25.14 14.14
CA MET A 182 11.10 -24.20 13.91
C MET A 182 11.59 -22.87 13.31
N ILE A 183 12.69 -22.29 13.83
CA ILE A 183 13.25 -21.05 13.31
C ILE A 183 13.66 -21.23 11.84
N PHE A 184 14.44 -22.28 11.54
CA PHE A 184 14.88 -22.54 10.18
C PHE A 184 13.73 -22.89 9.24
N SER A 185 12.74 -23.67 9.69
CA SER A 185 11.57 -24.01 8.87
C SER A 185 10.74 -22.76 8.52
N GLN A 186 10.51 -21.87 9.47
CA GLN A 186 9.76 -20.63 9.23
C GLN A 186 10.46 -19.77 8.16
N ILE A 187 11.77 -19.62 8.22
CA ILE A 187 12.53 -18.80 7.25
C ILE A 187 12.59 -19.50 5.89
N ILE A 188 13.06 -20.76 5.86
CA ILE A 188 13.32 -21.47 4.60
C ILE A 188 12.02 -21.72 3.84
N PHE A 189 11.00 -22.27 4.49
CA PHE A 189 9.72 -22.53 3.82
C PHE A 189 8.95 -21.26 3.51
N GLY A 190 9.05 -20.22 4.35
CA GLY A 190 8.48 -18.90 4.04
C GLY A 190 9.07 -18.34 2.74
N ILE A 191 10.40 -18.34 2.60
CA ILE A 191 11.06 -17.87 1.38
C ILE A 191 10.71 -18.77 0.18
N LEU A 192 10.84 -20.09 0.33
CA LEU A 192 10.63 -21.03 -0.76
C LEU A 192 9.21 -20.95 -1.33
N VAL A 193 8.18 -20.98 -0.47
CA VAL A 193 6.78 -20.90 -0.91
C VAL A 193 6.50 -19.53 -1.54
N GLY A 194 6.97 -18.43 -0.94
CA GLY A 194 6.82 -17.09 -1.50
C GLY A 194 7.40 -16.99 -2.92
N VAL A 195 8.60 -17.51 -3.14
CA VAL A 195 9.25 -17.54 -4.45
C VAL A 195 8.48 -18.42 -5.43
N VAL A 196 8.15 -19.67 -5.05
CA VAL A 196 7.45 -20.61 -5.94
C VAL A 196 6.09 -20.06 -6.37
N VAL A 197 5.29 -19.57 -5.42
CA VAL A 197 3.97 -19.00 -5.73
C VAL A 197 4.08 -17.78 -6.61
N ALA A 198 5.04 -16.88 -6.35
CA ALA A 198 5.25 -15.69 -7.17
C ALA A 198 5.68 -16.02 -8.60
N LEU A 199 6.61 -16.98 -8.77
CA LEU A 199 7.05 -17.39 -10.11
C LEU A 199 5.92 -18.08 -10.89
N ALA A 200 5.14 -18.93 -10.22
CA ALA A 200 3.95 -19.55 -10.80
C ALA A 200 2.91 -18.48 -11.23
N ALA A 201 2.62 -17.52 -10.34
CA ALA A 201 1.71 -16.43 -10.64
C ALA A 201 2.20 -15.56 -11.80
N ALA A 202 3.48 -15.19 -11.82
CA ALA A 202 4.08 -14.42 -12.90
C ALA A 202 4.03 -15.16 -14.25
N PHE A 203 4.28 -16.49 -14.22
CA PHE A 203 4.18 -17.33 -15.42
C PHE A 203 2.75 -17.38 -15.97
N ILE A 204 1.76 -17.59 -15.09
CA ILE A 204 0.33 -17.63 -15.48
C ILE A 204 -0.10 -16.28 -16.04
N LEU A 205 0.20 -15.17 -15.37
CA LEU A 205 -0.16 -13.81 -15.82
C LEU A 205 0.46 -13.42 -17.17
N LYS A 206 1.62 -13.98 -17.52
CA LYS A 206 2.25 -13.74 -18.83
C LYS A 206 1.66 -14.60 -19.95
N LYS A 207 1.14 -15.78 -19.62
CA LYS A 207 0.73 -16.78 -20.63
C LYS A 207 -0.78 -16.84 -20.82
N VAL A 208 -1.55 -16.53 -19.78
CA VAL A 208 -3.02 -16.59 -19.78
C VAL A 208 -3.57 -15.18 -19.91
N ASN A 209 -4.28 -14.91 -20.99
CA ASN A 209 -5.11 -13.71 -21.09
C ASN A 209 -6.46 -14.03 -20.47
N PHE A 210 -6.76 -13.41 -19.34
CA PHE A 210 -8.07 -13.55 -18.73
C PHE A 210 -9.14 -12.89 -19.60
N ALA A 211 -10.25 -13.61 -19.82
CA ALA A 211 -11.32 -13.15 -20.72
C ALA A 211 -12.06 -11.89 -20.23
N THR A 212 -11.98 -11.60 -18.95
CA THR A 212 -12.67 -10.48 -18.31
C THR A 212 -11.66 -9.56 -17.64
N ASP A 213 -11.78 -8.26 -17.91
CA ASP A 213 -10.98 -7.24 -17.27
C ASP A 213 -11.15 -7.31 -15.72
N GLY A 214 -10.03 -7.30 -15.00
CA GLY A 214 -10.01 -7.39 -13.55
C GLY A 214 -9.86 -8.81 -12.97
N PHE A 215 -9.99 -9.88 -13.76
CA PHE A 215 -9.76 -11.25 -13.26
C PHE A 215 -8.30 -11.51 -12.93
N ASP A 216 -7.37 -10.86 -13.60
CA ASP A 216 -5.96 -10.81 -13.23
C ASP A 216 -5.75 -10.28 -11.81
N THR A 217 -6.52 -9.27 -11.42
CA THR A 217 -6.49 -8.67 -10.09
C THR A 217 -6.99 -9.64 -9.01
N ILE A 218 -8.12 -10.33 -9.27
CA ILE A 218 -8.68 -11.36 -8.38
C ILE A 218 -7.72 -12.55 -8.28
N PHE A 219 -7.06 -12.91 -9.38
CA PHE A 219 -6.05 -13.96 -9.40
C PHE A 219 -4.87 -13.61 -8.48
N VAL A 220 -4.31 -12.40 -8.59
CA VAL A 220 -3.20 -11.95 -7.72
C VAL A 220 -3.64 -11.87 -6.25
N PHE A 221 -4.87 -11.42 -5.98
CA PHE A 221 -5.47 -11.45 -4.65
C PHE A 221 -5.47 -12.88 -4.07
N SER A 222 -5.88 -13.85 -4.87
CA SER A 222 -5.88 -15.27 -4.47
C SER A 222 -4.45 -15.80 -4.23
N MET A 223 -3.49 -15.38 -5.05
CA MET A 223 -2.09 -15.79 -4.91
C MET A 223 -1.45 -15.25 -3.62
N ALA A 224 -1.84 -14.07 -3.14
CA ALA A 224 -1.42 -13.56 -1.84
C ALA A 224 -1.88 -14.48 -0.69
N LEU A 225 -3.14 -14.94 -0.72
CA LEU A 225 -3.67 -15.89 0.26
C LEU A 225 -2.99 -17.27 0.16
N VAL A 226 -2.78 -17.77 -1.06
CA VAL A 226 -2.08 -19.05 -1.30
C VAL A 226 -0.65 -19.00 -0.79
N SER A 227 0.06 -17.87 -0.94
CA SER A 227 1.42 -17.69 -0.40
C SER A 227 1.46 -17.85 1.11
N TYR A 228 0.54 -17.18 1.80
CA TYR A 228 0.44 -17.27 3.26
C TYR A 228 0.03 -18.67 3.71
N ALA A 229 -1.08 -19.20 3.19
CA ALA A 229 -1.61 -20.50 3.59
C ALA A 229 -0.66 -21.64 3.27
N GLY A 230 -0.07 -21.65 2.06
CA GLY A 230 0.86 -22.66 1.63
C GLY A 230 2.12 -22.73 2.49
N ALA A 231 2.68 -21.58 2.90
CA ALA A 231 3.81 -21.56 3.83
C ALA A 231 3.40 -22.05 5.22
N SER A 232 2.26 -21.57 5.73
CA SER A 232 1.77 -21.94 7.06
C SER A 232 1.46 -23.43 7.19
N MET A 233 0.93 -24.08 6.13
CA MET A 233 0.66 -25.53 6.12
C MET A 233 1.91 -26.39 6.32
N ILE A 234 3.09 -25.89 5.96
CA ILE A 234 4.37 -26.61 6.10
C ILE A 234 5.25 -26.02 7.21
N ASN A 235 4.63 -25.35 8.19
CA ASN A 235 5.32 -24.66 9.29
C ASN A 235 6.33 -23.58 8.84
N GLY A 236 6.09 -22.96 7.68
CA GLY A 236 6.80 -21.78 7.21
C GLY A 236 6.13 -20.49 7.68
N ASN A 237 6.86 -19.37 7.61
CA ASN A 237 6.30 -18.05 7.92
C ASN A 237 5.44 -17.54 6.75
N GLY A 238 4.11 -17.56 6.93
CA GLY A 238 3.15 -17.14 5.91
C GLY A 238 3.25 -15.65 5.54
N TYR A 239 3.53 -14.77 6.51
CA TYR A 239 3.70 -13.34 6.24
C TYR A 239 4.96 -13.06 5.43
N LEU A 240 6.06 -13.79 5.72
CA LEU A 240 7.28 -13.72 4.92
C LEU A 240 7.02 -14.17 3.47
N ALA A 241 6.27 -15.26 3.30
CA ALA A 241 5.92 -15.78 1.98
C ALA A 241 5.08 -14.76 1.18
N ALA A 242 4.07 -14.17 1.79
CA ALA A 242 3.24 -13.14 1.16
C ALA A 242 4.06 -11.89 0.77
N TYR A 243 4.94 -11.43 1.66
CA TYR A 243 5.82 -10.29 1.39
C TYR A 243 6.80 -10.55 0.23
N ILE A 244 7.45 -11.72 0.20
CA ILE A 244 8.36 -12.12 -0.89
C ILE A 244 7.59 -12.26 -2.22
N ALA A 245 6.40 -12.88 -2.18
CA ALA A 245 5.55 -12.98 -3.36
C ALA A 245 5.19 -11.59 -3.90
N GLY A 246 4.87 -10.65 -3.01
CA GLY A 246 4.65 -9.24 -3.36
C GLY A 246 5.87 -8.63 -4.05
N ILE A 247 7.07 -8.73 -3.47
CA ILE A 247 8.31 -8.17 -4.06
C ILE A 247 8.54 -8.70 -5.48
N ILE A 248 8.44 -10.02 -5.68
CA ILE A 248 8.71 -10.63 -6.98
C ILE A 248 7.68 -10.18 -8.02
N LEU A 249 6.38 -10.22 -7.70
CA LEU A 249 5.33 -9.79 -8.61
C LEU A 249 5.39 -8.29 -8.89
N GLY A 250 5.67 -7.46 -7.88
CA GLY A 250 5.83 -6.03 -8.02
C GLY A 250 6.99 -5.61 -8.93
N ASN A 251 8.06 -6.43 -9.02
CA ASN A 251 9.22 -6.18 -9.90
C ASN A 251 9.15 -6.94 -11.22
N THR A 252 8.08 -7.70 -11.46
CA THR A 252 7.84 -8.38 -12.74
C THR A 252 7.08 -7.44 -13.70
N PRO A 253 7.44 -7.37 -15.00
CA PRO A 253 6.67 -6.62 -15.98
C PRO A 253 5.32 -7.33 -16.23
N LEU A 254 4.24 -6.75 -15.72
CA LEU A 254 2.86 -7.22 -15.86
C LEU A 254 2.07 -6.25 -16.74
N HIS A 255 1.16 -6.76 -17.58
CA HIS A 255 0.40 -5.96 -18.55
C HIS A 255 -0.56 -4.95 -17.88
N HIS A 256 -1.20 -5.30 -16.77
CA HIS A 256 -2.20 -4.47 -16.07
C HIS A 256 -1.72 -4.03 -14.68
N LYS A 257 -0.41 -3.74 -14.54
CA LYS A 257 0.18 -3.41 -13.23
C LYS A 257 -0.50 -2.21 -12.55
N LYS A 258 -0.90 -1.19 -13.31
CA LYS A 258 -1.60 0.00 -12.79
C LYS A 258 -2.93 -0.37 -12.12
N SER A 259 -3.72 -1.23 -12.75
CA SER A 259 -4.99 -1.73 -12.18
C SER A 259 -4.76 -2.49 -10.87
N LEU A 260 -3.70 -3.33 -10.81
CA LEU A 260 -3.30 -4.05 -9.60
C LEU A 260 -2.94 -3.08 -8.46
N VAL A 261 -2.14 -2.05 -8.76
CA VAL A 261 -1.74 -1.04 -7.75
C VAL A 261 -2.98 -0.36 -7.17
N HIS A 262 -3.90 0.16 -7.99
CA HIS A 262 -5.11 0.84 -7.51
C HIS A 262 -6.01 -0.07 -6.68
N PHE A 263 -6.17 -1.33 -7.11
CA PHE A 263 -6.99 -2.30 -6.36
C PHE A 263 -6.38 -2.60 -4.99
N PHE A 264 -5.08 -2.93 -4.95
CA PHE A 264 -4.41 -3.27 -3.70
C PHE A 264 -4.25 -2.07 -2.77
N ASP A 265 -4.11 -0.86 -3.30
CA ASP A 265 -4.12 0.36 -2.49
C ASP A 265 -5.46 0.53 -1.77
N GLY A 266 -6.57 0.36 -2.49
CA GLY A 266 -7.92 0.39 -1.91
C GLY A 266 -8.14 -0.72 -0.87
N ILE A 267 -7.76 -1.96 -1.18
CA ILE A 267 -7.87 -3.11 -0.26
C ILE A 267 -7.01 -2.89 0.99
N THR A 268 -5.78 -2.46 0.84
CA THR A 268 -4.87 -2.22 1.97
C THR A 268 -5.41 -1.10 2.87
N GLY A 269 -5.94 -0.02 2.28
CA GLY A 269 -6.62 1.02 3.03
C GLY A 269 -7.81 0.50 3.84
N LEU A 270 -8.65 -0.36 3.24
CA LEU A 270 -9.76 -1.01 3.94
C LEU A 270 -9.25 -1.93 5.06
N MET A 271 -8.20 -2.72 4.83
CA MET A 271 -7.62 -3.61 5.83
C MET A 271 -7.04 -2.84 7.02
N GLN A 272 -6.38 -1.72 6.76
CA GLN A 272 -5.91 -0.81 7.82
C GLN A 272 -7.08 -0.24 8.63
N MET A 273 -8.15 0.22 7.98
CA MET A 273 -9.35 0.68 8.68
C MET A 273 -9.90 -0.40 9.61
N LEU A 274 -10.00 -1.65 9.12
CA LEU A 274 -10.52 -2.78 9.90
C LEU A 274 -9.65 -3.08 11.11
N ILE A 275 -8.33 -3.19 10.96
CA ILE A 275 -7.41 -3.49 12.07
C ILE A 275 -7.50 -2.39 13.14
N PHE A 276 -7.38 -1.12 12.77
CA PHE A 276 -7.35 -0.04 13.74
C PHE A 276 -8.73 0.23 14.37
N PHE A 277 -9.81 0.03 13.63
CA PHE A 277 -11.16 0.10 14.17
C PHE A 277 -11.43 -1.05 15.15
N LEU A 278 -11.07 -2.30 14.81
CA LEU A 278 -11.21 -3.46 15.68
C LEU A 278 -10.35 -3.32 16.95
N LEU A 279 -9.15 -2.76 16.83
CA LEU A 279 -8.33 -2.42 17.99
C LEU A 279 -9.09 -1.51 18.96
N GLY A 280 -9.68 -0.43 18.42
CA GLY A 280 -10.49 0.47 19.23
C GLY A 280 -11.73 -0.19 19.82
N LEU A 281 -12.42 -1.03 19.03
CA LEU A 281 -13.65 -1.73 19.43
C LEU A 281 -13.42 -2.70 20.60
N LEU A 282 -12.26 -3.39 20.60
CA LEU A 282 -11.84 -4.32 21.65
C LEU A 282 -11.23 -3.62 22.87
N ALA A 283 -10.88 -2.33 22.75
CA ALA A 283 -10.27 -1.58 23.82
C ALA A 283 -11.28 -1.20 24.91
N TYR A 284 -10.82 -1.25 26.16
CA TYR A 284 -11.55 -0.75 27.34
C TYR A 284 -10.92 0.55 27.83
N PRO A 285 -11.39 1.73 27.39
CA PRO A 285 -10.84 3.02 27.81
C PRO A 285 -10.79 3.22 29.32
N SER A 286 -11.73 2.67 30.08
CA SER A 286 -11.75 2.74 31.54
C SER A 286 -10.58 2.04 32.23
N GLN A 287 -9.93 1.07 31.56
CA GLN A 287 -8.75 0.37 32.08
C GLN A 287 -7.43 1.09 31.75
N LEU A 288 -7.42 1.95 30.73
CA LEU A 288 -6.23 2.66 30.30
C LEU A 288 -5.53 3.43 31.42
N PRO A 289 -6.21 4.14 32.36
CA PRO A 289 -5.52 4.84 33.45
C PRO A 289 -4.73 3.93 34.38
N LYS A 290 -5.14 2.67 34.56
CA LYS A 290 -4.43 1.69 35.43
C LYS A 290 -3.16 1.17 34.74
N ILE A 291 -3.20 1.01 33.43
CA ILE A 291 -2.11 0.46 32.61
C ILE A 291 -1.13 1.56 32.17
N LEU A 292 -1.61 2.81 32.15
CA LEU A 292 -0.88 3.98 31.68
C LEU A 292 0.57 4.08 32.21
N PRO A 293 0.88 3.92 33.50
CA PRO A 293 2.26 4.06 33.99
C PRO A 293 3.21 3.03 33.37
N ILE A 294 2.78 1.77 33.28
CA ILE A 294 3.58 0.67 32.74
C ILE A 294 3.76 0.85 31.23
N ALA A 295 2.67 1.08 30.50
CA ALA A 295 2.70 1.23 29.05
C ALA A 295 3.48 2.49 28.63
N LEU A 296 3.36 3.61 29.37
CA LEU A 296 4.14 4.82 29.13
C LEU A 296 5.63 4.59 29.38
N ALA A 297 6.00 3.90 30.47
CA ALA A 297 7.39 3.57 30.75
C ALA A 297 8.00 2.73 29.63
N ILE A 298 7.28 1.72 29.14
CA ILE A 298 7.71 0.88 28.00
C ILE A 298 7.81 1.73 26.72
N ALA A 299 6.82 2.56 26.41
CA ALA A 299 6.81 3.41 25.22
C ALA A 299 7.98 4.40 25.20
N VAL A 300 8.26 5.05 26.33
CA VAL A 300 9.38 5.97 26.46
C VAL A 300 10.72 5.22 26.34
N PHE A 301 10.89 4.10 27.03
CA PHE A 301 12.10 3.30 26.93
C PHE A 301 12.32 2.79 25.50
N LEU A 302 11.28 2.28 24.86
CA LEU A 302 11.33 1.79 23.48
C LEU A 302 11.79 2.89 22.51
N THR A 303 11.22 4.09 22.65
CA THR A 303 11.50 5.22 21.74
C THR A 303 12.89 5.82 21.95
N PHE A 304 13.30 6.00 23.19
CA PHE A 304 14.53 6.75 23.51
C PHE A 304 15.73 5.86 23.82
N VAL A 305 15.54 4.57 24.08
CA VAL A 305 16.63 3.65 24.41
C VAL A 305 16.68 2.44 23.48
N ALA A 306 15.66 1.58 23.48
CA ALA A 306 15.73 0.31 22.74
C ALA A 306 15.89 0.50 21.23
N ARG A 307 15.09 1.38 20.64
CA ARG A 307 15.17 1.65 19.20
C ARG A 307 16.46 2.37 18.80
N PRO A 308 16.92 3.46 19.47
CA PRO A 308 18.22 4.02 19.20
C PRO A 308 19.37 3.02 19.33
N VAL A 309 19.41 2.24 20.42
CA VAL A 309 20.46 1.22 20.60
C VAL A 309 20.53 0.27 19.41
N SER A 310 19.41 -0.28 18.96
CA SER A 310 19.36 -1.20 17.83
C SER A 310 19.77 -0.52 16.50
N VAL A 311 19.29 0.71 16.25
CA VAL A 311 19.61 1.45 15.04
C VAL A 311 21.10 1.84 14.99
N PHE A 312 21.64 2.37 16.09
CA PHE A 312 23.06 2.75 16.15
C PHE A 312 23.97 1.53 16.05
N ALA A 313 23.64 0.42 16.74
CA ALA A 313 24.43 -0.82 16.65
C ALA A 313 24.55 -1.32 15.21
N ILE A 314 23.52 -1.16 14.40
CA ILE A 314 23.50 -1.66 13.02
C ILE A 314 24.02 -0.62 12.02
N LEU A 315 23.61 0.64 12.09
CA LEU A 315 23.95 1.64 11.07
C LEU A 315 25.31 2.29 11.26
N MET A 316 25.86 2.29 12.50
CA MET A 316 27.19 2.85 12.78
C MET A 316 28.32 2.15 11.99
N PRO A 317 28.38 0.81 11.90
CA PRO A 317 29.36 0.12 11.06
C PRO A 317 29.30 0.48 9.59
N PHE A 318 28.13 0.85 9.07
CA PHE A 318 27.96 1.33 7.70
C PHE A 318 28.26 2.81 7.51
N ARG A 319 28.79 3.49 8.52
CA ARG A 319 29.14 4.91 8.50
C ARG A 319 27.98 5.83 8.09
N CYS A 320 26.75 5.45 8.44
CA CYS A 320 25.59 6.30 8.19
C CYS A 320 25.69 7.59 9.02
N PRO A 321 25.29 8.75 8.50
CA PRO A 321 25.30 10.02 9.27
C PRO A 321 24.47 9.88 10.57
N VAL A 322 24.96 10.46 11.67
CA VAL A 322 24.25 10.44 12.97
C VAL A 322 22.83 11.01 12.85
N LYS A 323 22.65 12.07 12.07
CA LYS A 323 21.33 12.67 11.81
C LYS A 323 20.36 11.65 11.18
N GLN A 324 20.84 10.83 10.25
CA GLN A 324 20.07 9.76 9.64
C GLN A 324 19.70 8.68 10.65
N GLN A 325 20.67 8.24 11.49
CA GLN A 325 20.43 7.24 12.53
C GLN A 325 19.39 7.72 13.54
N LEU A 326 19.46 8.98 13.97
CA LEU A 326 18.47 9.59 14.86
C LEU A 326 17.08 9.66 14.23
N LEU A 327 17.00 10.02 12.94
CA LEU A 327 15.71 10.06 12.24
C LEU A 327 15.10 8.66 12.07
N VAL A 328 15.90 7.64 11.72
CA VAL A 328 15.47 6.24 11.62
C VAL A 328 15.02 5.71 12.99
N SER A 329 15.72 6.09 14.06
CA SER A 329 15.31 5.74 15.42
C SER A 329 13.95 6.34 15.77
N TRP A 330 13.73 7.61 15.45
CA TRP A 330 12.45 8.29 15.69
C TRP A 330 11.31 7.77 14.81
N ALA A 331 11.59 7.43 13.56
CA ALA A 331 10.62 6.95 12.58
C ALA A 331 10.13 5.50 12.84
N GLY A 332 10.62 4.85 13.90
CA GLY A 332 10.15 3.52 14.30
C GLY A 332 8.75 3.54 14.92
N LEU A 333 7.74 4.00 14.16
CA LEU A 333 6.34 4.00 14.60
C LEU A 333 5.83 2.56 14.77
N ARG A 334 4.92 2.36 15.72
CA ARG A 334 4.24 1.07 15.93
C ARG A 334 2.87 1.11 15.29
N GLY A 335 2.44 0.00 14.69
CA GLY A 335 1.22 0.00 13.87
C GLY A 335 0.49 -1.34 13.83
N ALA A 336 -0.07 -1.65 12.66
CA ALA A 336 -0.97 -2.77 12.45
C ALA A 336 -0.41 -4.13 12.91
N ALA A 337 0.84 -4.44 12.58
CA ALA A 337 1.42 -5.74 12.91
C ALA A 337 1.51 -5.98 14.43
N SER A 338 1.95 -4.96 15.20
CA SER A 338 1.97 -5.07 16.68
C SER A 338 0.58 -5.34 17.26
N ILE A 339 -0.47 -4.78 16.66
CA ILE A 339 -1.86 -4.99 17.06
C ILE A 339 -2.28 -6.45 16.80
N VAL A 340 -2.01 -6.94 15.59
CA VAL A 340 -2.34 -8.31 15.18
C VAL A 340 -1.63 -9.33 16.08
N PHE A 341 -0.36 -9.10 16.37
CA PHE A 341 0.43 -10.00 17.24
C PHE A 341 -0.02 -9.93 18.70
N ALA A 342 -0.48 -8.76 19.17
CA ALA A 342 -1.07 -8.65 20.51
C ALA A 342 -2.40 -9.42 20.61
N ILE A 343 -3.27 -9.34 19.60
CA ILE A 343 -4.51 -10.10 19.53
C ILE A 343 -4.21 -11.61 19.49
N MET A 344 -3.27 -12.03 18.63
CA MET A 344 -2.81 -13.42 18.53
C MET A 344 -2.27 -13.94 19.89
N ALA A 345 -1.49 -13.15 20.59
CA ALA A 345 -0.99 -13.51 21.91
C ALA A 345 -2.12 -13.62 22.96
N THR A 346 -3.15 -12.80 22.85
CA THR A 346 -4.31 -12.83 23.75
C THR A 346 -5.19 -14.07 23.52
N VAL A 347 -5.29 -14.53 22.27
CA VAL A 347 -6.05 -15.77 21.91
C VAL A 347 -5.24 -17.02 22.24
N SER A 348 -3.91 -16.92 22.33
CA SER A 348 -3.04 -18.05 22.65
C SER A 348 -3.36 -18.65 24.02
N PRO A 349 -3.26 -19.99 24.20
CA PRO A 349 -3.41 -20.63 25.50
C PRO A 349 -2.28 -20.26 26.48
N ALA A 350 -1.23 -19.56 26.04
CA ALA A 350 -0.17 -19.07 26.90
C ALA A 350 -0.71 -18.03 27.88
N TYR A 351 -0.56 -18.31 29.18
CA TYR A 351 -1.02 -17.42 30.23
C TYR A 351 -0.16 -16.17 30.35
N THR A 352 -0.80 -14.99 30.38
CA THR A 352 -0.16 -13.71 30.69
C THR A 352 -0.81 -13.10 31.96
N LYS A 353 0.01 -12.64 32.90
CA LYS A 353 -0.47 -11.98 34.14
C LYS A 353 -0.93 -10.55 33.89
N ASN A 354 -0.25 -9.87 32.97
CA ASN A 354 -0.52 -8.50 32.63
C ASN A 354 -1.39 -8.42 31.38
N ASP A 355 -2.17 -7.38 31.27
CA ASP A 355 -3.01 -7.12 30.11
C ASP A 355 -2.16 -6.65 28.91
N LEU A 356 -1.56 -7.62 28.23
CA LEU A 356 -0.68 -7.39 27.09
C LEU A 356 -1.36 -6.57 26.00
N PHE A 357 -2.63 -6.86 25.72
CA PHE A 357 -3.39 -6.22 24.66
C PHE A 357 -3.50 -4.70 24.90
N HIS A 358 -3.93 -4.28 26.09
CA HIS A 358 -4.06 -2.86 26.41
C HIS A 358 -2.71 -2.14 26.56
N ILE A 359 -1.65 -2.85 27.01
CA ILE A 359 -0.28 -2.30 26.99
C ILE A 359 0.12 -1.95 25.57
N VAL A 360 -0.09 -2.86 24.59
CA VAL A 360 0.26 -2.65 23.18
C VAL A 360 -0.60 -1.54 22.56
N ILE A 361 -1.90 -1.51 22.84
CA ILE A 361 -2.79 -0.41 22.40
C ILE A 361 -2.23 0.94 22.80
N PHE A 362 -1.88 1.09 24.09
CA PHE A 362 -1.36 2.36 24.58
C PHE A 362 -0.05 2.74 23.89
N ILE A 363 0.88 1.77 23.69
CA ILE A 363 2.15 2.02 23.01
C ILE A 363 1.90 2.46 21.57
N VAL A 364 0.97 1.82 20.84
CA VAL A 364 0.59 2.20 19.49
C VAL A 364 -0.04 3.60 19.45
N LEU A 365 -0.99 3.89 20.36
CA LEU A 365 -1.58 5.22 20.50
C LEU A 365 -0.54 6.30 20.76
N PHE A 366 0.38 6.06 21.71
CA PHE A 366 1.48 6.97 22.02
C PHE A 366 2.37 7.18 20.79
N SER A 367 2.76 6.11 20.14
CA SER A 367 3.63 6.16 18.95
C SER A 367 2.99 6.97 17.81
N ILE A 368 1.74 6.66 17.44
CA ILE A 368 1.05 7.37 16.36
C ILE A 368 0.80 8.84 16.74
N SER A 369 0.32 9.09 17.97
CA SER A 369 -0.06 10.45 18.42
C SER A 369 1.13 11.37 18.59
N ILE A 370 2.20 10.92 19.23
CA ILE A 370 3.36 11.77 19.59
C ILE A 370 4.46 11.63 18.54
N GLN A 371 5.01 10.43 18.32
CA GLN A 371 6.11 10.25 17.38
C GLN A 371 5.67 10.59 15.95
N GLY A 372 4.49 10.13 15.53
CA GLY A 372 3.95 10.40 14.19
C GLY A 372 3.74 11.90 13.95
N THR A 373 3.08 12.60 14.86
CA THR A 373 2.82 14.04 14.73
C THR A 373 4.12 14.85 14.68
N LEU A 374 5.11 14.48 15.49
CA LEU A 374 6.40 15.18 15.60
C LEU A 374 7.39 14.77 14.51
N LEU A 375 7.13 13.72 13.71
CA LEU A 375 8.06 13.21 12.69
C LEU A 375 8.57 14.29 11.73
N GLY A 376 7.67 15.12 11.19
CA GLY A 376 8.05 16.21 10.28
C GLY A 376 8.91 17.27 10.94
N LEU A 377 8.64 17.61 12.21
CA LEU A 377 9.46 18.55 12.99
C LEU A 377 10.85 17.98 13.26
N VAL A 378 10.94 16.70 13.64
CA VAL A 378 12.21 16.02 13.89
C VAL A 378 13.03 15.93 12.60
N ALA A 379 12.42 15.55 11.47
CA ALA A 379 13.09 15.51 10.18
C ALA A 379 13.65 16.89 9.77
N LYS A 380 12.88 17.97 9.99
CA LYS A 380 13.33 19.34 9.73
C LYS A 380 14.47 19.75 10.69
N LYS A 381 14.34 19.47 11.99
CA LYS A 381 15.33 19.84 13.00
C LYS A 381 16.67 19.10 12.80
N LEU A 382 16.63 17.88 12.28
CA LEU A 382 17.82 17.09 11.95
C LEU A 382 18.39 17.44 10.57
N ASP A 383 17.80 18.40 9.84
CA ASP A 383 18.22 18.75 8.47
C ASP A 383 18.24 17.53 7.52
N MET A 384 17.22 16.67 7.65
CA MET A 384 17.06 15.44 6.85
C MET A 384 16.03 15.58 5.74
N ILE A 385 15.49 16.78 5.51
CA ILE A 385 14.57 17.07 4.41
C ILE A 385 15.38 17.39 3.15
N ASP A 386 15.01 16.76 2.03
CA ASP A 386 15.57 17.05 0.70
C ASP A 386 14.63 18.03 -0.03
N GLU A 387 15.03 19.28 -0.10
CA GLU A 387 14.25 20.35 -0.75
C GLU A 387 14.29 20.27 -2.30
N ASN A 388 15.28 19.57 -2.87
CA ASN A 388 15.46 19.44 -4.32
C ASN A 388 14.86 18.13 -4.86
N GLY A 389 14.44 17.22 -4.00
CA GLY A 389 13.80 15.99 -4.40
C GLY A 389 12.34 16.23 -4.78
N ASN A 390 11.88 15.64 -5.88
CA ASN A 390 10.44 15.53 -6.12
C ASN A 390 9.78 14.90 -4.90
N VAL A 391 8.63 15.47 -4.49
CA VAL A 391 7.86 14.97 -3.35
C VAL A 391 7.78 13.46 -3.43
N MET A 392 8.17 12.80 -2.33
CA MET A 392 8.30 11.35 -2.28
C MET A 392 7.12 10.65 -2.94
N LYS A 393 7.43 10.06 -4.06
CA LYS A 393 6.64 8.99 -4.63
C LYS A 393 7.14 7.73 -3.93
N THR A 394 6.28 7.04 -3.21
CA THR A 394 6.56 5.66 -2.84
C THR A 394 6.71 4.85 -4.12
N PHE A 395 7.28 3.66 -4.04
CA PHE A 395 7.43 2.81 -5.21
C PHE A 395 6.10 2.50 -5.91
N SER A 396 4.98 2.52 -5.19
CA SER A 396 3.64 2.46 -5.76
C SER A 396 3.27 3.71 -6.57
N ASP A 397 3.72 4.89 -6.16
CA ASP A 397 3.46 6.15 -6.87
C ASP A 397 4.30 6.28 -8.15
N TYR A 398 5.49 5.66 -8.22
CA TYR A 398 6.27 5.59 -9.46
C TYR A 398 5.61 4.79 -10.58
N SER A 399 4.62 3.95 -10.26
CA SER A 399 3.83 3.27 -11.30
C SER A 399 2.76 4.16 -11.93
N ASP A 400 2.42 5.30 -11.31
CA ASP A 400 1.33 6.18 -11.72
C ASP A 400 1.75 7.40 -12.57
N GLU A 401 3.05 7.72 -12.61
CA GLU A 401 3.46 8.95 -13.26
C GLU A 401 4.63 8.78 -14.25
N MET A 402 4.38 8.16 -15.35
CA MET A 402 4.75 8.84 -16.59
C MET A 402 3.57 9.77 -16.93
N PRO A 403 3.74 11.11 -16.91
CA PRO A 403 2.68 12.03 -17.31
C PRO A 403 2.50 11.99 -18.83
N VAL A 404 2.41 10.78 -19.38
CA VAL A 404 2.42 10.51 -20.80
C VAL A 404 1.33 9.49 -21.09
N GLU A 405 0.31 9.92 -21.79
CA GLU A 405 -0.70 9.05 -22.36
C GLU A 405 -0.34 8.72 -23.80
N PHE A 406 -0.66 7.49 -24.23
CA PHE A 406 -0.43 7.05 -25.59
C PHE A 406 -1.73 7.07 -26.39
N VAL A 407 -1.73 7.85 -27.46
CA VAL A 407 -2.84 7.93 -28.41
C VAL A 407 -2.45 7.17 -29.67
N LYS A 408 -3.30 6.22 -30.11
CA LYS A 408 -3.09 5.45 -31.31
C LYS A 408 -3.94 6.02 -32.44
N ILE A 409 -3.28 6.43 -33.53
CA ILE A 409 -3.92 6.95 -34.72
C ILE A 409 -3.67 5.99 -35.90
N SER A 410 -4.72 5.64 -36.64
CA SER A 410 -4.60 4.85 -37.85
C SER A 410 -4.62 5.75 -39.07
N ILE A 411 -3.60 5.67 -39.92
CA ILE A 411 -3.45 6.46 -41.13
C ILE A 411 -4.23 5.74 -42.27
N LYS A 412 -5.35 6.30 -42.65
CA LYS A 412 -6.13 5.83 -43.77
C LYS A 412 -5.66 6.51 -45.06
N ALA A 413 -5.96 5.93 -46.23
CA ALA A 413 -5.71 6.58 -47.50
C ALA A 413 -6.39 7.95 -47.55
N GLY A 414 -5.66 8.99 -47.99
CA GLY A 414 -6.11 10.37 -48.00
C GLY A 414 -5.92 11.12 -46.67
N HIS A 415 -5.23 10.53 -45.68
CA HIS A 415 -4.91 11.22 -44.40
C HIS A 415 -3.90 12.36 -44.65
N PRO A 416 -4.03 13.55 -44.01
CA PRO A 416 -3.12 14.68 -44.19
C PRO A 416 -1.63 14.40 -43.95
N TRP A 417 -1.33 13.32 -43.23
CA TRP A 417 0.03 12.89 -42.92
C TRP A 417 0.58 11.82 -43.89
N GLU A 418 -0.25 11.30 -44.79
CA GLU A 418 0.17 10.30 -45.77
C GLU A 418 1.27 10.86 -46.66
N ASN A 419 2.31 10.05 -46.90
CA ASN A 419 3.50 10.38 -47.69
C ASN A 419 4.31 11.61 -47.20
N ARG A 420 4.10 12.06 -45.98
CA ARG A 420 4.92 13.12 -45.34
C ARG A 420 5.97 12.54 -44.43
N ARG A 421 7.10 13.24 -44.34
CA ARG A 421 8.12 12.93 -43.33
C ARG A 421 7.68 13.48 -41.95
N ILE A 422 8.05 12.80 -40.89
CA ILE A 422 7.66 13.20 -39.51
C ILE A 422 8.10 14.62 -39.18
N LYS A 423 9.31 15.03 -39.63
CA LYS A 423 9.81 16.40 -39.43
C LYS A 423 8.98 17.49 -40.12
N ASP A 424 8.20 17.11 -41.14
CA ASP A 424 7.37 18.02 -41.93
C ASP A 424 5.92 18.07 -41.42
N LEU A 425 5.59 17.34 -40.34
CA LEU A 425 4.31 17.35 -39.66
C LEU A 425 4.22 18.55 -38.72
N THR A 426 3.85 19.71 -39.23
CA THR A 426 3.86 21.01 -38.54
C THR A 426 2.80 21.22 -37.46
N SER A 427 1.97 20.22 -37.15
CA SER A 427 0.75 20.40 -36.32
C SER A 427 0.71 19.59 -35.04
N LEU A 428 1.86 19.27 -34.46
CA LEU A 428 1.94 18.49 -33.22
C LEU A 428 2.70 19.23 -32.13
N PRO A 429 2.19 20.35 -31.59
CA PRO A 429 2.80 20.94 -30.41
C PRO A 429 2.66 19.95 -29.25
N ASP A 430 3.76 19.67 -28.57
CA ASP A 430 3.85 18.84 -27.37
C ASP A 430 3.46 17.35 -27.53
N LEU A 431 3.43 16.82 -28.76
CA LEU A 431 3.23 15.41 -29.04
C LEU A 431 4.49 14.77 -29.61
N LEU A 432 4.91 13.64 -29.06
CA LEU A 432 6.04 12.87 -29.57
C LEU A 432 5.52 11.60 -30.28
N LEU A 433 5.97 11.36 -31.51
CA LEU A 433 5.71 10.14 -32.24
C LEU A 433 6.66 9.06 -31.77
N VAL A 434 6.14 8.06 -31.04
CA VAL A 434 6.92 7.06 -30.30
C VAL A 434 7.13 5.80 -31.12
N LEU A 435 6.11 5.38 -31.89
CA LEU A 435 6.11 4.10 -32.59
C LEU A 435 5.21 4.16 -33.81
N ILE A 436 5.65 3.54 -34.91
CA ILE A 436 4.83 3.24 -36.08
C ILE A 436 4.70 1.72 -36.20
N LEU A 437 3.47 1.23 -36.29
CA LEU A 437 3.16 -0.16 -36.62
C LEU A 437 2.75 -0.24 -38.09
N ARG A 438 3.58 -0.86 -38.92
CA ARG A 438 3.36 -1.06 -40.34
C ARG A 438 3.18 -2.55 -40.62
N GLY A 439 1.93 -3.00 -40.71
CA GLY A 439 1.64 -4.43 -40.67
C GLY A 439 2.08 -5.06 -39.37
N GLU A 440 3.01 -6.01 -39.40
CA GLU A 440 3.63 -6.65 -38.22
C GLU A 440 4.94 -5.98 -37.80
N GLU A 441 5.47 -5.08 -38.59
CA GLU A 441 6.73 -4.40 -38.31
C GLU A 441 6.56 -3.26 -37.31
N ARG A 442 7.50 -3.15 -36.34
CA ARG A 442 7.57 -2.08 -35.32
C ARG A 442 8.71 -1.14 -35.67
N ILE A 443 8.41 0.08 -36.11
CA ILE A 443 9.38 1.07 -36.54
C ILE A 443 9.51 2.15 -35.45
N ILE A 444 10.73 2.34 -34.93
CA ILE A 444 11.04 3.50 -34.09
C ILE A 444 11.25 4.68 -35.04
N PRO A 445 10.38 5.70 -35.01
CA PRO A 445 10.41 6.76 -35.98
C PRO A 445 11.54 7.76 -35.71
N ASN A 446 12.05 8.35 -36.79
CA ASN A 446 12.93 9.52 -36.75
C ASN A 446 12.38 10.60 -37.71
N GLY A 447 12.95 11.81 -37.68
CA GLY A 447 12.46 12.94 -38.47
C GLY A 447 12.35 12.66 -39.98
N ASN A 448 13.12 11.72 -40.53
CA ASN A 448 13.11 11.35 -41.94
C ASN A 448 12.16 10.18 -42.28
N THR A 449 11.58 9.54 -41.27
CA THR A 449 10.62 8.46 -41.46
C THR A 449 9.37 8.97 -42.17
N VAL A 450 8.96 8.29 -43.28
CA VAL A 450 7.76 8.63 -44.05
C VAL A 450 6.58 7.85 -43.51
N VAL A 451 5.48 8.54 -43.26
CA VAL A 451 4.20 7.96 -42.84
C VAL A 451 3.47 7.45 -44.07
N LEU A 452 2.98 6.21 -44.05
CA LEU A 452 2.27 5.57 -45.17
C LEU A 452 0.81 5.25 -44.79
N ALA A 453 -0.03 5.13 -45.79
CA ALA A 453 -1.37 4.61 -45.60
C ALA A 453 -1.33 3.18 -45.02
N GLY A 454 -2.17 2.90 -44.04
CA GLY A 454 -2.17 1.63 -43.28
C GLY A 454 -1.32 1.63 -42.03
N ASP A 455 -0.45 2.63 -41.83
CA ASP A 455 0.33 2.78 -40.61
C ASP A 455 -0.59 3.04 -39.41
N LYS A 456 -0.24 2.44 -38.26
CA LYS A 456 -0.81 2.76 -36.97
C LYS A 456 0.27 3.49 -36.16
N ILE A 457 0.05 4.77 -35.94
CA ILE A 457 1.00 5.65 -35.25
C ILE A 457 0.63 5.72 -33.78
N VAL A 458 1.62 5.59 -32.91
CA VAL A 458 1.49 5.80 -31.45
C VAL A 458 2.16 7.13 -31.12
N LEU A 459 1.34 8.06 -30.64
CA LEU A 459 1.77 9.37 -30.12
C LEU A 459 1.81 9.33 -28.60
N SER A 460 2.75 10.02 -28.00
CA SER A 460 2.73 10.33 -26.58
C SER A 460 2.28 11.77 -26.37
N ALA A 461 1.35 11.97 -25.46
CA ALA A 461 0.88 13.27 -24.99
C ALA A 461 1.17 13.38 -23.49
N LEU A 462 1.44 14.60 -23.00
CA LEU A 462 1.48 14.84 -21.55
C LEU A 462 0.07 14.65 -20.99
N SER A 463 -0.04 13.83 -19.95
CA SER A 463 -1.30 13.69 -19.20
C SER A 463 -1.50 14.95 -18.36
N PRO A 464 -2.70 15.51 -18.28
CA PRO A 464 -2.97 16.64 -17.40
C PRO A 464 -2.78 16.22 -15.94
N GLU A 465 -2.03 17.01 -15.16
CA GLU A 465 -1.74 16.77 -13.74
C GLU A 465 -2.97 16.89 -12.84
N GLU A 466 -4.08 17.47 -13.33
CA GLU A 466 -5.31 17.69 -12.58
C GLU A 466 -6.48 16.93 -13.20
N ASN A 467 -7.37 16.45 -12.34
CA ASN A 467 -8.66 15.93 -12.77
C ASN A 467 -9.48 17.11 -13.32
N LEU A 468 -9.55 17.21 -14.65
CA LEU A 468 -10.21 18.30 -15.34
C LEU A 468 -11.74 18.36 -15.10
N GLY A 469 -12.27 17.46 -14.27
CA GLY A 469 -13.70 17.42 -13.94
C GLY A 469 -14.61 17.07 -15.13
N ILE A 470 -14.04 16.59 -16.25
CA ILE A 470 -14.80 16.24 -17.44
C ILE A 470 -15.61 14.97 -17.16
N CYS A 471 -16.92 15.13 -17.05
CA CYS A 471 -17.85 14.00 -16.97
C CYS A 471 -18.31 13.58 -18.34
N LEU A 472 -18.24 12.27 -18.65
CA LEU A 472 -18.76 11.71 -19.88
C LEU A 472 -20.14 11.11 -19.66
N THR A 473 -21.12 11.52 -20.48
CA THR A 473 -22.48 11.01 -20.46
C THR A 473 -22.84 10.41 -21.81
N GLU A 474 -23.43 9.22 -21.82
CA GLU A 474 -23.93 8.60 -23.03
C GLU A 474 -25.42 8.93 -23.22
N ILE A 475 -25.79 9.43 -24.39
CA ILE A 475 -27.17 9.72 -24.78
C ILE A 475 -27.55 8.84 -25.97
N PRO A 476 -28.36 7.79 -25.75
CA PRO A 476 -28.88 7.00 -26.85
C PRO A 476 -29.92 7.83 -27.65
N ILE A 477 -29.88 7.71 -28.97
CA ILE A 477 -30.83 8.35 -29.89
C ILE A 477 -31.97 7.39 -30.19
N GLU A 478 -33.09 7.59 -29.54
CA GLU A 478 -34.32 6.82 -29.73
C GLU A 478 -35.06 7.23 -31.02
N LYS A 479 -36.00 6.38 -31.51
CA LYS A 479 -36.75 6.56 -32.77
C LYS A 479 -37.46 7.91 -32.90
N ASP A 480 -37.92 8.47 -31.77
CA ASP A 480 -38.69 9.72 -31.75
C ASP A 480 -37.81 10.96 -31.48
N SER A 481 -36.48 10.82 -31.53
CA SER A 481 -35.56 11.91 -31.27
C SER A 481 -35.64 13.00 -32.36
N LYS A 482 -35.87 14.26 -31.91
CA LYS A 482 -35.87 15.47 -32.78
C LYS A 482 -34.49 15.75 -33.41
N TRP A 483 -33.47 14.99 -33.09
CA TRP A 483 -32.10 15.16 -33.60
C TRP A 483 -31.81 14.29 -34.84
N ILE A 484 -32.63 13.28 -35.08
CA ILE A 484 -32.45 12.38 -36.25
C ILE A 484 -32.50 13.20 -37.54
N GLY A 485 -31.57 12.93 -38.46
CA GLY A 485 -31.44 13.59 -39.76
C GLY A 485 -30.80 14.99 -39.69
N LYS A 486 -30.47 15.51 -38.51
CA LYS A 486 -29.81 16.81 -38.40
C LYS A 486 -28.28 16.66 -38.21
N PRO A 487 -27.49 17.59 -38.80
CA PRO A 487 -26.08 17.66 -38.52
C PRO A 487 -25.84 18.19 -37.08
N LEU A 488 -24.77 17.74 -36.45
CA LEU A 488 -24.43 18.14 -35.08
C LEU A 488 -24.32 19.66 -34.89
N SER A 489 -23.87 20.41 -35.91
CA SER A 489 -23.79 21.87 -35.89
C SER A 489 -25.14 22.57 -35.71
N ARG A 490 -26.27 21.88 -35.98
CA ARG A 490 -27.64 22.43 -35.82
C ARG A 490 -28.32 22.00 -34.54
N ILE A 491 -27.62 21.25 -33.69
CA ILE A 491 -28.17 20.75 -32.43
C ILE A 491 -27.64 21.59 -31.29
N LYS A 492 -28.54 22.20 -30.54
CA LYS A 492 -28.21 22.98 -29.33
C LYS A 492 -28.10 22.01 -28.14
N LEU A 493 -26.88 21.66 -27.73
CA LEU A 493 -26.61 20.78 -26.58
C LEU A 493 -26.40 21.54 -25.25
N GLY A 494 -26.33 22.90 -25.29
CA GLY A 494 -25.93 23.75 -24.19
C GLY A 494 -24.47 24.23 -24.34
N GLU A 495 -24.12 25.37 -23.69
CA GLU A 495 -22.81 26.01 -23.89
C GLU A 495 -21.63 25.23 -23.31
N GLU A 496 -21.89 24.31 -22.36
CA GLU A 496 -20.86 23.52 -21.66
C GLU A 496 -20.81 22.04 -22.10
N LYS A 497 -21.45 21.69 -23.23
CA LYS A 497 -21.54 20.29 -23.71
C LYS A 497 -20.95 20.12 -25.09
N LEU A 498 -20.02 19.16 -25.21
CA LEU A 498 -19.39 18.80 -26.47
C LEU A 498 -19.59 17.32 -26.78
N VAL A 499 -20.02 16.98 -28.00
CA VAL A 499 -20.05 15.57 -28.45
C VAL A 499 -18.63 15.16 -28.81
N LEU A 500 -18.03 14.28 -28.02
CA LEU A 500 -16.69 13.77 -28.23
C LEU A 500 -16.67 12.60 -29.20
N VAL A 501 -17.66 11.70 -29.07
CA VAL A 501 -17.72 10.44 -29.80
C VAL A 501 -19.17 10.14 -30.14
N LEU A 502 -19.37 9.55 -31.33
CA LEU A 502 -20.64 8.97 -31.79
C LEU A 502 -20.42 7.46 -32.01
N LYS A 503 -21.16 6.62 -31.28
CA LYS A 503 -21.18 5.18 -31.48
C LYS A 503 -22.33 4.84 -32.47
N ARG A 504 -21.99 4.19 -33.57
CA ARG A 504 -22.95 3.77 -34.63
C ARG A 504 -22.68 2.33 -35.02
N ASN A 505 -23.63 1.42 -34.81
CA ASN A 505 -23.47 -0.01 -35.10
C ASN A 505 -22.13 -0.55 -34.55
N GLU A 506 -21.86 -0.35 -33.25
CA GLU A 506 -20.63 -0.74 -32.54
C GLU A 506 -19.33 -0.08 -33.05
N LYS A 507 -19.42 0.78 -34.07
CA LYS A 507 -18.26 1.55 -34.54
C LYS A 507 -18.22 2.92 -33.89
N VAL A 508 -17.02 3.27 -33.46
CA VAL A 508 -16.72 4.60 -32.87
C VAL A 508 -16.42 5.56 -34.03
N VAL A 509 -17.15 6.67 -34.07
CA VAL A 509 -16.97 7.74 -35.06
C VAL A 509 -16.62 9.03 -34.27
N ILE A 510 -15.53 9.68 -34.66
CA ILE A 510 -15.21 11.02 -34.14
C ILE A 510 -16.07 12.01 -34.95
N PRO A 511 -17.05 12.68 -34.33
CA PRO A 511 -17.97 13.51 -35.08
C PRO A 511 -17.33 14.87 -35.43
N ASN A 512 -17.85 15.47 -36.47
CA ASN A 512 -17.63 16.89 -36.79
C ASN A 512 -18.98 17.61 -36.94
N GLY A 513 -18.97 18.93 -37.13
CA GLY A 513 -20.19 19.71 -37.24
C GLY A 513 -21.18 19.25 -38.31
N ASN A 514 -20.69 18.58 -39.39
CA ASN A 514 -21.50 18.05 -40.49
C ASN A 514 -21.97 16.61 -40.27
N THR A 515 -21.58 15.97 -39.19
CA THR A 515 -21.99 14.60 -38.86
C THR A 515 -23.49 14.54 -38.60
N VAL A 516 -24.22 13.81 -39.45
CA VAL A 516 -25.67 13.66 -39.32
C VAL A 516 -26.00 12.54 -38.34
N ILE A 517 -26.86 12.83 -37.37
CA ILE A 517 -27.34 11.86 -36.37
C ILE A 517 -28.33 10.90 -37.02
N ARG A 518 -28.25 9.64 -36.65
CA ARG A 518 -29.15 8.56 -37.13
C ARG A 518 -29.81 7.87 -35.93
N GLU A 519 -30.88 7.17 -36.21
CA GLU A 519 -31.52 6.29 -35.24
C GLU A 519 -30.51 5.25 -34.70
N ASN A 520 -30.59 4.93 -33.39
CA ASN A 520 -29.70 4.02 -32.65
C ASN A 520 -28.22 4.52 -32.54
N ASP A 521 -27.93 5.76 -32.91
CA ASP A 521 -26.65 6.34 -32.52
C ASP A 521 -26.60 6.58 -30.98
N VAL A 522 -25.42 6.42 -30.42
CA VAL A 522 -25.18 6.82 -29.02
C VAL A 522 -24.15 7.96 -29.03
N LEU A 523 -24.56 9.12 -28.54
CA LEU A 523 -23.68 10.28 -28.39
C LEU A 523 -22.97 10.23 -27.05
N VAL A 524 -21.63 10.25 -27.04
CA VAL A 524 -20.83 10.45 -25.84
C VAL A 524 -20.51 11.94 -25.73
N ILE A 525 -21.05 12.56 -24.71
CA ILE A 525 -20.96 14.01 -24.49
C ILE A 525 -20.09 14.28 -23.28
N SER A 526 -19.13 15.22 -23.41
CA SER A 526 -18.47 15.80 -22.26
C SER A 526 -19.33 16.91 -21.67
N GLN A 527 -19.37 16.98 -20.36
CA GLN A 527 -19.93 18.09 -19.59
C GLN A 527 -18.85 18.57 -18.64
N LEU A 528 -18.56 19.86 -18.67
CA LEU A 528 -17.67 20.56 -17.74
C LEU A 528 -18.39 20.86 -16.43
#